data_0f9f6227b27fe59682de53a605260cbe
#
_entry.id   0f9f6227b27fe59682de53a605260cbe
#
_cell.length_a   1.000
_cell.length_b   1.000
_cell.length_c   1.000
_cell.angle_alpha   90.00
_cell.angle_beta   90.00
_cell.angle_gamma   90.00
#
_symmetry.space_group_name_H-M   'P 1'
#
loop_
_entity.id
_entity.type
_entity.pdbx_description
1 polymer ?
#
loop_
_entity_poly.entity_id
_entity_poly.type
_entity_poly.pdbx_seq_one_letter_code
_entity_poly.pdbx_strand_id
1 'polypeptide(L)'
;IFNAAYEAHCNYIDMAMNLSEPHASNPYEEVGSPLGADQLAADQAWRDRGLLALVGMGVEPGLSDVFARYAADNLFDTIDEIGVRDGSNLSIDGLDFAPTFSIWTTIEECLNPPIVWEKNRGLYTTDCFSEPEVFHFPAGIGPYECVNVEHEEVLLIPREIDCNRVTFKYSLGAEFIDWLKTFAYLGLDSTEHVRVGDVSVSPRDVLAAVLPNPAKLGHLMHGKTC
;
A
#
# COMPACT_ATOMS: atom_id res chain seq x y z
N ILE A 1 -1.62 -18.40 -1.42
CA ILE A 1 -3.03 -18.76 -1.78
C ILE A 1 -3.21 -18.67 -3.29
N PHE A 2 -2.75 -17.60 -3.98
CA PHE A 2 -2.87 -17.41 -5.43
C PHE A 2 -2.40 -18.64 -6.23
N ASN A 3 -1.17 -19.10 -6.00
CA ASN A 3 -0.63 -20.29 -6.67
C ASN A 3 -1.40 -21.56 -6.33
N ALA A 4 -1.88 -21.68 -5.08
CA ALA A 4 -2.69 -22.85 -4.68
C ALA A 4 -4.05 -22.90 -5.41
N ALA A 5 -4.68 -21.75 -5.66
CA ALA A 5 -5.92 -21.68 -6.45
C ALA A 5 -5.65 -22.09 -7.91
N TYR A 6 -4.55 -21.62 -8.50
CA TYR A 6 -4.13 -22.00 -9.83
C TYR A 6 -3.88 -23.51 -9.96
N GLU A 7 -3.15 -24.11 -9.02
CA GLU A 7 -2.89 -25.56 -8.97
C GLU A 7 -4.19 -26.39 -8.77
N ALA A 8 -5.13 -25.85 -7.99
CA ALA A 8 -6.42 -26.47 -7.75
C ALA A 8 -7.43 -26.27 -8.89
N HIS A 9 -7.06 -25.60 -9.97
CA HIS A 9 -7.94 -25.23 -11.08
C HIS A 9 -9.18 -24.43 -10.64
N CYS A 10 -9.01 -23.52 -9.69
CA CYS A 10 -10.07 -22.65 -9.18
C CYS A 10 -9.87 -21.21 -9.65
N ASN A 11 -10.96 -20.48 -9.87
CA ASN A 11 -10.89 -19.03 -9.99
C ASN A 11 -10.45 -18.41 -8.67
N TYR A 12 -9.82 -17.24 -8.73
CA TYR A 12 -9.26 -16.54 -7.58
C TYR A 12 -9.76 -15.09 -7.51
N ILE A 13 -9.97 -14.62 -6.32
CA ILE A 13 -10.22 -13.20 -6.03
C ILE A 13 -9.60 -12.84 -4.68
N ASP A 14 -8.96 -11.70 -4.61
CA ASP A 14 -8.50 -11.09 -3.36
C ASP A 14 -8.76 -9.57 -3.33
N MET A 15 -8.51 -8.97 -2.17
CA MET A 15 -8.71 -7.54 -1.93
C MET A 15 -7.39 -6.75 -1.99
N ALA A 16 -6.26 -7.42 -2.13
CA ALA A 16 -4.92 -6.84 -2.18
C ALA A 16 -4.08 -7.61 -3.19
N MET A 17 -2.86 -7.16 -3.41
CA MET A 17 -1.88 -7.87 -4.24
C MET A 17 -0.73 -8.40 -3.37
N ASN A 18 0.16 -9.20 -3.96
CA ASN A 18 1.36 -9.64 -3.25
C ASN A 18 2.28 -8.45 -2.96
N LEU A 19 2.96 -8.50 -1.82
CA LEU A 19 3.89 -7.45 -1.40
C LEU A 19 5.03 -7.29 -2.39
N SER A 20 5.61 -6.10 -2.43
CA SER A 20 6.79 -5.78 -3.23
C SER A 20 8.06 -6.37 -2.62
N GLU A 21 9.11 -6.42 -3.44
CA GLU A 21 10.47 -6.70 -2.98
C GLU A 21 11.37 -5.56 -3.46
N PRO A 22 11.78 -4.63 -2.56
CA PRO A 22 12.70 -3.56 -2.92
C PRO A 22 13.99 -4.07 -3.55
N HIS A 23 14.60 -3.28 -4.43
CA HIS A 23 15.86 -3.69 -5.06
C HIS A 23 16.96 -3.91 -4.01
N ALA A 24 17.58 -5.11 -4.02
CA ALA A 24 18.40 -5.60 -2.92
C ALA A 24 19.61 -4.73 -2.56
N SER A 25 20.19 -3.99 -3.51
CA SER A 25 21.38 -3.16 -3.28
C SER A 25 21.13 -1.65 -3.40
N ASN A 26 20.15 -1.24 -4.21
CA ASN A 26 19.88 0.17 -4.53
C ASN A 26 18.38 0.49 -4.46
N PRO A 27 17.70 0.29 -3.32
CA PRO A 27 16.25 0.36 -3.24
C PRO A 27 15.66 1.75 -3.52
N TYR A 28 16.46 2.81 -3.37
CA TYR A 28 16.05 4.19 -3.65
C TYR A 28 16.45 4.70 -5.04
N GLU A 29 17.17 3.90 -5.83
CA GLU A 29 17.63 4.26 -7.17
C GLU A 29 17.01 3.36 -8.24
N GLU A 30 16.69 2.11 -7.88
CA GLU A 30 16.17 1.10 -8.78
C GLU A 30 14.88 0.50 -8.22
N VAL A 31 13.87 0.39 -9.09
CA VAL A 31 12.63 -0.31 -8.77
C VAL A 31 12.95 -1.81 -8.67
N GLY A 32 12.59 -2.42 -7.53
CA GLY A 32 12.68 -3.87 -7.35
C GLY A 32 11.54 -4.62 -8.04
N SER A 33 10.98 -5.62 -7.37
CA SER A 33 9.75 -6.27 -7.83
C SER A 33 8.55 -5.51 -7.25
N PRO A 34 7.74 -4.82 -8.06
CA PRO A 34 6.59 -4.07 -7.56
C PRO A 34 5.49 -4.97 -6.96
N LEU A 35 4.59 -4.38 -6.18
CA LEU A 35 3.38 -5.01 -5.66
C LEU A 35 2.66 -5.81 -6.76
N GLY A 36 2.38 -7.10 -6.51
CA GLY A 36 1.66 -7.98 -7.44
C GLY A 36 2.31 -8.25 -8.79
N ALA A 37 3.58 -7.91 -9.00
CA ALA A 37 4.25 -8.11 -10.30
C ALA A 37 4.22 -9.56 -10.75
N ASP A 38 4.40 -10.52 -9.85
CA ASP A 38 4.33 -11.96 -10.12
C ASP A 38 2.91 -12.41 -10.48
N GLN A 39 1.88 -11.85 -9.83
CA GLN A 39 0.48 -12.12 -10.12
C GLN A 39 0.09 -11.60 -11.51
N LEU A 40 0.52 -10.38 -11.85
CA LEU A 40 0.28 -9.80 -13.18
C LEU A 40 1.04 -10.54 -14.27
N ALA A 41 2.26 -11.00 -14.01
CA ALA A 41 3.05 -11.80 -14.94
C ALA A 41 2.42 -13.18 -15.23
N ALA A 42 1.59 -13.70 -14.34
CA ALA A 42 0.91 -14.97 -14.49
C ALA A 42 -0.33 -14.90 -15.40
N ASP A 43 -0.76 -13.75 -15.89
CA ASP A 43 -2.00 -13.54 -16.67
C ASP A 43 -2.17 -14.56 -17.78
N GLN A 44 -1.16 -14.75 -18.63
CA GLN A 44 -1.26 -15.70 -19.75
C GLN A 44 -1.44 -17.14 -19.27
N ALA A 45 -0.76 -17.54 -18.21
CA ALA A 45 -0.91 -18.91 -17.68
C ALA A 45 -2.31 -19.19 -17.15
N TRP A 46 -2.94 -18.19 -16.50
CA TRP A 46 -4.32 -18.28 -16.03
C TRP A 46 -5.31 -18.37 -17.20
N ARG A 47 -5.11 -17.53 -18.25
CA ARG A 47 -5.92 -17.56 -19.47
C ARG A 47 -5.83 -18.91 -20.20
N ASP A 48 -4.65 -19.49 -20.32
CA ASP A 48 -4.42 -20.77 -21.01
C ASP A 48 -5.15 -21.93 -20.31
N ARG A 49 -5.43 -21.80 -19.00
CA ARG A 49 -6.25 -22.78 -18.25
C ARG A 49 -7.75 -22.44 -18.23
N GLY A 50 -8.16 -21.33 -18.85
CA GLY A 50 -9.56 -20.86 -18.81
C GLY A 50 -10.00 -20.42 -17.40
N LEU A 51 -9.05 -19.98 -16.56
CA LEU A 51 -9.29 -19.51 -15.21
C LEU A 51 -9.27 -18.00 -15.14
N LEU A 52 -9.95 -17.43 -14.14
CA LEU A 52 -9.98 -16.02 -13.82
C LEU A 52 -9.30 -15.78 -12.48
N ALA A 53 -8.35 -14.83 -12.44
CA ALA A 53 -7.83 -14.25 -11.22
C ALA A 53 -8.16 -12.75 -11.22
N LEU A 54 -8.89 -12.29 -10.21
CA LEU A 54 -9.13 -10.87 -9.92
C LEU A 54 -8.34 -10.51 -8.68
N VAL A 55 -7.30 -9.72 -8.86
CA VAL A 55 -6.41 -9.27 -7.79
C VAL A 55 -6.64 -7.80 -7.49
N GLY A 56 -6.41 -7.37 -6.26
CA GLY A 56 -6.56 -5.97 -5.88
C GLY A 56 -8.02 -5.47 -5.90
N MET A 57 -8.98 -6.29 -5.53
CA MET A 57 -10.42 -5.96 -5.57
C MET A 57 -10.92 -5.45 -4.22
N GLY A 58 -10.14 -4.57 -3.60
CA GLY A 58 -10.46 -3.88 -2.34
C GLY A 58 -11.05 -2.48 -2.55
N VAL A 59 -10.75 -1.59 -1.60
CA VAL A 59 -11.02 -0.16 -1.70
C VAL A 59 -9.82 0.54 -2.35
N GLU A 60 -8.67 0.27 -1.81
CA GLU A 60 -7.34 0.66 -2.24
C GLU A 60 -6.43 -0.58 -2.08
N PRO A 61 -6.07 -1.19 -3.17
CA PRO A 61 -6.49 -1.01 -4.57
C PRO A 61 -7.91 -1.54 -4.84
N GLY A 62 -8.50 -1.08 -5.94
CA GLY A 62 -9.77 -1.59 -6.49
C GLY A 62 -10.82 -0.52 -6.72
N LEU A 63 -11.52 -0.03 -5.70
CA LEU A 63 -12.56 1.01 -5.88
C LEU A 63 -11.94 2.34 -6.34
N SER A 64 -10.76 2.70 -5.86
CA SER A 64 -9.96 3.83 -6.32
C SER A 64 -9.68 3.76 -7.83
N ASP A 65 -9.28 2.59 -8.33
CA ASP A 65 -9.04 2.34 -9.76
C ASP A 65 -10.31 2.47 -10.60
N VAL A 66 -11.44 1.96 -10.08
CA VAL A 66 -12.76 2.11 -10.74
C VAL A 66 -13.17 3.57 -10.82
N PHE A 67 -12.94 4.36 -9.77
CA PHE A 67 -13.21 5.79 -9.80
C PHE A 67 -12.30 6.53 -10.78
N ALA A 68 -11.01 6.19 -10.83
CA ALA A 68 -10.08 6.73 -11.79
C ALA A 68 -10.52 6.41 -13.24
N ARG A 69 -10.92 5.17 -13.51
CA ARG A 69 -11.44 4.75 -14.83
C ARG A 69 -12.73 5.48 -15.18
N TYR A 70 -13.68 5.58 -14.23
CA TYR A 70 -14.94 6.32 -14.46
C TYR A 70 -14.68 7.80 -14.77
N ALA A 71 -13.77 8.44 -14.03
CA ALA A 71 -13.42 9.83 -14.24
C ALA A 71 -12.76 10.05 -15.62
N ALA A 72 -11.86 9.17 -16.02
CA ALA A 72 -11.22 9.20 -17.32
C ALA A 72 -12.23 9.05 -18.47
N ASP A 73 -13.22 8.18 -18.32
CA ASP A 73 -14.21 7.94 -19.37
C ASP A 73 -15.30 9.01 -19.48
N ASN A 74 -15.59 9.72 -18.38
CA ASN A 74 -16.82 10.52 -18.31
C ASN A 74 -16.61 11.98 -17.90
N LEU A 75 -15.47 12.35 -17.29
CA LEU A 75 -15.32 13.66 -16.66
C LEU A 75 -14.19 14.51 -17.27
N PHE A 76 -13.19 13.88 -17.90
CA PHE A 76 -12.00 14.58 -18.38
C PHE A 76 -11.67 14.20 -19.84
N ASP A 77 -11.32 15.20 -20.65
CA ASP A 77 -10.82 15.01 -22.01
C ASP A 77 -9.32 14.68 -22.03
N THR A 78 -8.56 15.20 -21.07
CA THR A 78 -7.13 14.97 -20.88
C THR A 78 -6.82 14.90 -19.38
N ILE A 79 -5.84 14.09 -19.01
CA ILE A 79 -5.47 13.87 -17.61
C ILE A 79 -3.97 14.09 -17.47
N ASP A 80 -3.57 15.06 -16.65
CA ASP A 80 -2.19 15.30 -16.32
C ASP A 80 -1.73 14.37 -15.19
N GLU A 81 -2.46 14.32 -14.08
CA GLU A 81 -2.13 13.48 -12.95
C GLU A 81 -3.38 12.77 -12.40
N ILE A 82 -3.21 11.52 -12.01
CA ILE A 82 -4.14 10.80 -11.15
C ILE A 82 -3.46 10.61 -9.81
N GLY A 83 -3.99 11.27 -8.79
CA GLY A 83 -3.49 11.18 -7.43
C GLY A 83 -4.53 10.51 -6.53
N VAL A 84 -4.22 9.35 -5.99
CA VAL A 84 -5.02 8.73 -4.93
C VAL A 84 -4.55 9.29 -3.58
N ARG A 85 -5.49 9.67 -2.73
CA ARG A 85 -5.22 10.25 -1.41
C ARG A 85 -6.09 9.56 -0.38
N ASP A 86 -5.44 8.77 0.46
CA ASP A 86 -6.06 8.13 1.62
C ASP A 86 -5.80 8.96 2.88
N GLY A 87 -6.83 9.16 3.69
CA GLY A 87 -6.69 9.90 4.92
C GLY A 87 -7.85 9.74 5.88
N SER A 88 -7.57 10.06 7.14
CA SER A 88 -8.55 9.94 8.19
C SER A 88 -8.35 10.98 9.30
N ASN A 89 -9.39 11.23 10.07
CA ASN A 89 -9.31 11.88 11.38
C ASN A 89 -9.63 10.91 12.50
N LEU A 90 -9.26 9.64 12.33
CA LEU A 90 -9.49 8.59 13.31
C LEU A 90 -8.67 8.85 14.59
N SER A 91 -9.30 8.60 15.72
CA SER A 91 -8.67 8.52 17.05
C SER A 91 -9.11 7.23 17.74
N ILE A 92 -8.27 6.72 18.62
CA ILE A 92 -8.55 5.49 19.37
C ILE A 92 -8.40 5.80 20.84
N ASP A 93 -9.47 5.64 21.61
CA ASP A 93 -9.48 5.98 23.01
C ASP A 93 -8.39 5.24 23.80
N GLY A 94 -7.55 6.01 24.51
CA GLY A 94 -6.49 5.49 25.36
C GLY A 94 -5.24 4.95 24.65
N LEU A 95 -5.13 5.15 23.33
CA LEU A 95 -3.97 4.73 22.55
C LEU A 95 -3.47 5.87 21.67
N ASP A 96 -2.22 6.28 21.88
CA ASP A 96 -1.54 7.29 21.05
C ASP A 96 -1.02 6.67 19.74
N PHE A 97 -0.76 5.37 19.73
CA PHE A 97 -0.37 4.59 18.55
C PHE A 97 -1.09 3.25 18.54
N ALA A 98 -1.81 2.98 17.45
CA ALA A 98 -2.35 1.65 17.16
C ALA A 98 -2.59 1.49 15.66
N PRO A 99 -2.30 0.33 15.09
CA PRO A 99 -2.66 0.05 13.71
C PRO A 99 -4.19 -0.07 13.58
N THR A 100 -4.74 0.46 12.49
CA THR A 100 -6.16 0.32 12.16
C THR A 100 -6.44 -0.93 11.33
N PHE A 101 -5.41 -1.49 10.71
CA PHE A 101 -5.41 -2.75 9.99
C PHE A 101 -4.10 -3.52 10.23
N SER A 102 -3.63 -4.34 9.31
CA SER A 102 -2.41 -5.12 9.49
C SER A 102 -1.17 -4.24 9.66
N ILE A 103 -0.53 -4.27 10.81
CA ILE A 103 0.74 -3.56 11.02
C ILE A 103 1.86 -4.09 10.11
N TRP A 104 1.80 -5.35 9.72
CA TRP A 104 2.71 -5.94 8.76
C TRP A 104 2.66 -5.22 7.41
N THR A 105 1.44 -5.05 6.88
CA THR A 105 1.17 -4.33 5.63
C THR A 105 1.55 -2.86 5.75
N THR A 106 1.17 -2.21 6.85
CA THR A 106 1.52 -0.80 7.10
C THR A 106 3.03 -0.57 7.10
N ILE A 107 3.81 -1.46 7.73
CA ILE A 107 5.28 -1.36 7.73
C ILE A 107 5.82 -1.50 6.30
N GLU A 108 5.34 -2.47 5.54
CA GLU A 108 5.77 -2.69 4.17
C GLU A 108 5.49 -1.48 3.29
N GLU A 109 4.26 -1.04 3.22
CA GLU A 109 3.81 0.08 2.38
C GLU A 109 4.48 1.40 2.76
N CYS A 110 4.70 1.65 4.06
CA CYS A 110 5.22 2.94 4.54
C CYS A 110 6.75 3.00 4.57
N LEU A 111 7.44 1.89 4.76
CA LEU A 111 8.91 1.85 4.92
C LEU A 111 9.65 1.33 3.69
N ASN A 112 8.98 0.68 2.75
CA ASN A 112 9.55 0.43 1.43
C ASN A 112 9.63 1.75 0.64
N PRO A 113 10.63 1.89 -0.25
CA PRO A 113 10.72 3.07 -1.12
C PRO A 113 9.46 3.22 -1.98
N PRO A 114 8.68 4.28 -1.81
CA PRO A 114 7.49 4.51 -2.60
C PRO A 114 7.81 4.58 -4.09
N ILE A 115 6.92 4.02 -4.89
CA ILE A 115 7.01 4.06 -6.35
C ILE A 115 6.06 5.14 -6.88
N VAL A 116 6.54 5.93 -7.82
CA VAL A 116 5.78 6.90 -8.62
C VAL A 116 5.88 6.51 -10.07
N TRP A 117 4.86 6.76 -10.85
CA TRP A 117 4.89 6.58 -12.29
C TRP A 117 4.77 7.92 -13.03
N GLU A 118 5.61 8.10 -14.04
CA GLU A 118 5.53 9.22 -14.99
C GLU A 118 5.66 8.71 -16.43
N LYS A 119 4.85 9.22 -17.35
CA LYS A 119 4.75 8.76 -18.74
C LYS A 119 6.09 8.71 -19.47
N ASN A 120 6.95 9.68 -19.22
CA ASN A 120 8.25 9.78 -19.92
C ASN A 120 9.41 9.11 -19.16
N ARG A 121 9.16 8.65 -17.94
CA ARG A 121 10.18 8.05 -17.07
C ARG A 121 9.87 6.58 -16.73
N GLY A 122 8.60 6.21 -16.73
CA GLY A 122 8.14 4.93 -16.19
C GLY A 122 8.07 4.94 -14.67
N LEU A 123 8.18 3.79 -14.06
CA LEU A 123 8.23 3.63 -12.61
C LEU A 123 9.60 4.06 -12.06
N TYR A 124 9.59 4.75 -10.96
CA TYR A 124 10.80 5.11 -10.20
C TYR A 124 10.50 5.21 -8.71
N THR A 125 11.52 5.02 -7.90
CA THR A 125 11.43 5.10 -6.45
C THR A 125 11.66 6.52 -5.94
N THR A 126 11.09 6.82 -4.79
CA THR A 126 11.28 8.07 -4.04
C THR A 126 11.66 7.77 -2.59
N ASP A 127 12.06 8.80 -1.83
CA ASP A 127 12.24 8.62 -0.39
C ASP A 127 10.90 8.36 0.31
N CYS A 128 10.91 7.53 1.34
CA CYS A 128 9.74 7.33 2.19
C CYS A 128 9.25 8.66 2.76
N PHE A 129 7.92 8.84 2.75
CA PHE A 129 7.26 10.06 3.25
C PHE A 129 7.67 11.34 2.50
N SER A 130 8.11 11.20 1.25
CA SER A 130 8.49 12.33 0.39
C SER A 130 7.27 13.07 -0.19
N GLU A 131 7.55 14.20 -0.85
CA GLU A 131 6.58 15.05 -1.54
C GLU A 131 5.35 15.40 -0.69
N PRO A 132 5.52 15.95 0.52
CA PRO A 132 4.39 16.30 1.37
C PRO A 132 3.48 17.32 0.70
N GLU A 133 2.17 17.13 0.82
CA GLU A 133 1.14 18.06 0.38
C GLU A 133 -0.01 18.11 1.38
N VAL A 134 -0.69 19.23 1.51
CA VAL A 134 -1.91 19.32 2.31
C VAL A 134 -3.12 19.05 1.42
N PHE A 135 -3.82 17.96 1.69
CA PHE A 135 -5.05 17.61 1.00
C PHE A 135 -6.29 17.91 1.85
N HIS A 136 -7.32 18.50 1.24
CA HIS A 136 -8.57 18.84 1.91
C HIS A 136 -9.59 17.73 1.74
N PHE A 137 -9.57 16.76 2.65
CA PHE A 137 -10.50 15.64 2.64
C PHE A 137 -11.94 16.10 2.86
N PRO A 138 -12.91 15.47 2.16
CA PRO A 138 -14.32 15.81 2.24
C PRO A 138 -14.96 15.39 3.59
N ALA A 139 -16.27 15.62 3.72
CA ALA A 139 -17.11 15.12 4.80
C ALA A 139 -16.69 15.53 6.23
N GLY A 140 -15.89 16.60 6.36
CA GLY A 140 -15.44 17.12 7.66
C GLY A 140 -14.26 16.36 8.24
N ILE A 141 -13.56 15.55 7.46
CA ILE A 141 -12.29 14.92 7.86
C ILE A 141 -11.24 16.02 8.09
N GLY A 142 -11.12 16.97 7.15
CA GLY A 142 -10.28 18.15 7.30
C GLY A 142 -9.07 18.18 6.37
N PRO A 143 -8.26 19.24 6.45
CA PRO A 143 -6.97 19.28 5.78
C PRO A 143 -5.94 18.46 6.56
N TYR A 144 -5.28 17.51 5.87
CA TYR A 144 -4.16 16.76 6.42
C TYR A 144 -3.01 16.70 5.43
N GLU A 145 -1.80 16.62 5.97
CA GLU A 145 -0.62 16.38 5.16
C GLU A 145 -0.59 14.94 4.70
N CYS A 146 -0.42 14.74 3.39
CA CYS A 146 -0.25 13.45 2.74
C CYS A 146 1.16 13.34 2.19
N VAL A 147 1.74 12.15 2.28
CA VAL A 147 3.10 11.84 1.85
C VAL A 147 3.11 10.58 0.99
N ASN A 148 4.10 10.46 0.11
CA ASN A 148 4.25 9.26 -0.71
C ASN A 148 4.45 8.02 0.17
N VAL A 149 3.69 6.98 -0.14
CA VAL A 149 3.87 5.61 0.33
C VAL A 149 3.74 4.66 -0.86
N GLU A 150 4.21 3.43 -0.72
CA GLU A 150 4.07 2.43 -1.77
C GLU A 150 2.62 1.94 -1.85
N HIS A 151 2.07 1.88 -3.09
CA HIS A 151 0.71 1.36 -3.29
C HIS A 151 0.46 0.91 -4.74
N GLU A 152 -0.52 0.01 -4.92
CA GLU A 152 -0.80 -0.69 -6.17
C GLU A 152 -1.32 0.19 -7.30
N GLU A 153 -2.08 1.25 -7.01
CA GLU A 153 -2.69 2.13 -8.02
C GLU A 153 -1.65 2.76 -8.95
N VAL A 154 -0.45 3.02 -8.41
CA VAL A 154 0.67 3.56 -9.21
C VAL A 154 1.08 2.62 -10.33
N LEU A 155 0.84 1.32 -10.17
CA LEU A 155 1.12 0.28 -11.15
C LEU A 155 -0.07 -0.03 -12.05
N LEU A 156 -1.28 0.02 -11.49
CA LEU A 156 -2.51 -0.43 -12.15
C LEU A 156 -3.07 0.66 -13.08
N ILE A 157 -3.21 1.88 -12.59
CA ILE A 157 -3.83 2.99 -13.30
C ILE A 157 -3.16 3.28 -14.66
N PRO A 158 -1.83 3.41 -14.78
CA PRO A 158 -1.20 3.79 -16.05
C PRO A 158 -1.23 2.69 -17.11
N ARG A 159 -1.63 1.47 -16.76
CA ARG A 159 -1.81 0.38 -17.72
C ARG A 159 -3.03 0.58 -18.62
N GLU A 160 -4.06 1.26 -18.09
CA GLU A 160 -5.38 1.34 -18.74
C GLU A 160 -5.85 2.79 -18.94
N ILE A 161 -5.21 3.78 -18.31
CA ILE A 161 -5.58 5.19 -18.38
C ILE A 161 -4.41 6.02 -18.89
N ASP A 162 -4.64 6.78 -19.98
CA ASP A 162 -3.63 7.70 -20.49
C ASP A 162 -3.59 8.96 -19.61
N CYS A 163 -2.48 9.12 -18.89
CA CYS A 163 -2.17 10.26 -18.05
C CYS A 163 -0.66 10.54 -18.05
N ASN A 164 -0.21 11.62 -17.45
CA ASN A 164 1.22 11.94 -17.40
C ASN A 164 1.90 11.50 -16.11
N ARG A 165 1.14 11.39 -15.00
CA ARG A 165 1.68 10.99 -13.71
C ARG A 165 0.63 10.24 -12.88
N VAL A 166 1.09 9.27 -12.05
CA VAL A 166 0.26 8.60 -11.04
C VAL A 166 1.02 8.58 -9.73
N THR A 167 0.34 8.98 -8.65
CA THR A 167 0.85 9.00 -7.28
C THR A 167 -0.16 8.43 -6.31
N PHE A 168 0.33 7.80 -5.26
CA PHE A 168 -0.45 7.47 -4.07
C PHE A 168 0.16 8.16 -2.86
N LYS A 169 -0.66 8.81 -2.04
CA LYS A 169 -0.20 9.45 -0.81
C LYS A 169 -1.15 9.18 0.34
N TYR A 170 -0.57 8.98 1.52
CA TYR A 170 -1.31 8.67 2.73
C TYR A 170 -1.15 9.77 3.77
N SER A 171 -2.23 10.10 4.45
CA SER A 171 -2.22 10.99 5.61
C SER A 171 -2.06 10.18 6.89
N LEU A 172 -0.81 9.95 7.28
CA LEU A 172 -0.46 9.15 8.46
C LEU A 172 -0.38 9.97 9.76
N GLY A 173 -0.13 11.28 9.62
CA GLY A 173 0.20 12.14 10.74
C GLY A 173 1.67 12.02 11.21
N ALA A 174 2.24 13.13 11.65
CA ALA A 174 3.66 13.21 12.00
C ALA A 174 4.06 12.23 13.11
N GLU A 175 3.24 12.07 14.12
CA GLU A 175 3.53 11.17 15.25
C GLU A 175 3.59 9.70 14.82
N PHE A 176 2.67 9.26 13.95
CA PHE A 176 2.67 7.90 13.43
C PHE A 176 3.90 7.65 12.55
N ILE A 177 4.28 8.60 11.71
CA ILE A 177 5.51 8.56 10.89
C ILE A 177 6.74 8.45 11.78
N ASP A 178 6.81 9.19 12.88
CA ASP A 178 7.94 9.15 13.81
C ASP A 178 8.06 7.78 14.51
N TRP A 179 6.95 7.12 14.83
CA TRP A 179 6.95 5.74 15.33
C TRP A 179 7.48 4.77 14.27
N LEU A 180 7.00 4.85 13.02
CA LEU A 180 7.48 3.99 11.95
C LEU A 180 8.98 4.16 11.71
N LYS A 181 9.47 5.41 11.66
CA LYS A 181 10.91 5.69 11.57
C LYS A 181 11.70 5.13 12.74
N THR A 182 11.12 5.17 13.95
CA THR A 182 11.75 4.59 15.14
C THR A 182 11.85 3.06 15.02
N PHE A 183 10.80 2.40 14.52
CA PHE A 183 10.85 0.95 14.29
C PHE A 183 11.94 0.58 13.27
N ALA A 184 12.02 1.31 12.16
CA ALA A 184 13.07 1.12 11.17
C ALA A 184 14.48 1.36 11.75
N TYR A 185 14.66 2.45 12.49
CA TYR A 185 15.94 2.76 13.14
C TYR A 185 16.41 1.67 14.12
N LEU A 186 15.47 1.04 14.83
CA LEU A 186 15.74 -0.05 15.76
C LEU A 186 15.83 -1.43 15.09
N GLY A 187 15.54 -1.54 13.78
CA GLY A 187 15.48 -2.79 13.04
C GLY A 187 14.27 -3.66 13.42
N LEU A 188 13.22 -3.06 14.00
CA LEU A 188 11.99 -3.76 14.37
C LEU A 188 11.07 -4.02 13.16
N ASP A 189 11.33 -3.39 12.03
CA ASP A 189 10.70 -3.61 10.74
C ASP A 189 11.25 -4.83 9.99
N SER A 190 12.40 -5.37 10.43
CA SER A 190 13.09 -6.47 9.74
C SER A 190 12.36 -7.80 9.85
N THR A 191 12.29 -8.49 8.71
CA THR A 191 11.82 -9.88 8.60
C THR A 191 12.94 -10.89 8.79
N GLU A 192 14.21 -10.46 8.84
CA GLU A 192 15.34 -11.32 9.08
C GLU A 192 15.33 -11.85 10.51
N HIS A 193 15.46 -13.17 10.64
CA HIS A 193 15.41 -13.83 11.94
C HIS A 193 16.65 -13.53 12.79
N VAL A 194 16.42 -13.09 14.01
CA VAL A 194 17.44 -12.91 15.05
C VAL A 194 17.27 -13.94 16.16
N ARG A 195 18.39 -14.35 16.77
CA ARG A 195 18.37 -15.31 17.87
C ARG A 195 18.12 -14.59 19.21
N VAL A 196 17.08 -15.02 19.92
CA VAL A 196 16.77 -14.55 21.28
C VAL A 196 16.74 -15.76 22.21
N GLY A 197 17.80 -15.96 22.98
CA GLY A 197 17.98 -17.18 23.77
C GLY A 197 18.04 -18.42 22.89
N ASP A 198 17.08 -19.34 23.07
CA ASP A 198 17.02 -20.60 22.31
C ASP A 198 16.04 -20.56 21.12
N VAL A 199 15.37 -19.43 20.90
CA VAL A 199 14.43 -19.27 19.81
C VAL A 199 14.97 -18.32 18.72
N SER A 200 14.48 -18.49 17.50
CA SER A 200 14.74 -17.60 16.35
C SER A 200 13.45 -16.91 15.98
N VAL A 201 13.44 -15.59 15.96
CA VAL A 201 12.24 -14.76 15.73
C VAL A 201 12.54 -13.64 14.75
N SER A 202 11.54 -13.24 13.97
CA SER A 202 11.59 -12.00 13.20
C SER A 202 11.24 -10.83 14.12
N PRO A 203 12.01 -9.72 14.14
CA PRO A 203 11.66 -8.52 14.90
C PRO A 203 10.28 -7.99 14.55
N ARG A 204 9.90 -7.97 13.27
CA ARG A 204 8.57 -7.54 12.79
C ARG A 204 7.45 -8.40 13.36
N ASP A 205 7.64 -9.72 13.45
CA ASP A 205 6.63 -10.61 14.04
C ASP A 205 6.43 -10.33 15.53
N VAL A 206 7.51 -10.04 16.25
CA VAL A 206 7.43 -9.66 17.66
C VAL A 206 6.69 -8.33 17.80
N LEU A 207 7.02 -7.33 16.99
CA LEU A 207 6.35 -6.04 16.99
C LEU A 207 4.85 -6.21 16.71
N ALA A 208 4.48 -6.95 15.68
CA ALA A 208 3.09 -7.22 15.33
C ALA A 208 2.33 -7.97 16.44
N ALA A 209 3.00 -8.87 17.15
CA ALA A 209 2.38 -9.65 18.22
C ALA A 209 2.11 -8.83 19.51
N VAL A 210 2.90 -7.78 19.78
CA VAL A 210 2.76 -6.95 20.99
C VAL A 210 1.85 -5.74 20.78
N LEU A 211 1.66 -5.30 19.53
CA LEU A 211 0.76 -4.19 19.24
C LEU A 211 -0.72 -4.57 19.43
N PRO A 212 -1.58 -3.58 19.70
CA PRO A 212 -3.01 -3.82 19.81
C PRO A 212 -3.58 -4.45 18.54
N ASN A 213 -4.42 -5.47 18.69
CA ASN A 213 -5.05 -6.14 17.55
C ASN A 213 -6.18 -5.25 16.98
N PRO A 214 -6.07 -4.80 15.71
CA PRO A 214 -7.06 -3.90 15.08
C PRO A 214 -8.49 -4.42 15.16
N ALA A 215 -8.70 -5.72 15.01
CA ALA A 215 -10.02 -6.35 15.05
C ALA A 215 -10.75 -6.16 16.42
N LYS A 216 -10.02 -5.76 17.46
CA LYS A 216 -10.56 -5.50 18.79
C LYS A 216 -10.74 -4.02 19.11
N LEU A 217 -10.32 -3.12 18.24
CA LEU A 217 -10.29 -1.68 18.49
C LEU A 217 -11.53 -0.94 18.02
N GLY A 218 -12.38 -1.54 17.18
CA GLY A 218 -13.49 -0.85 16.53
C GLY A 218 -14.44 -0.10 17.46
N HIS A 219 -14.65 -0.59 18.70
CA HIS A 219 -15.49 0.08 19.69
C HIS A 219 -14.82 1.29 20.38
N LEU A 220 -13.51 1.46 20.22
CA LEU A 220 -12.72 2.58 20.74
C LEU A 220 -12.41 3.62 19.66
N MET A 221 -12.74 3.32 18.40
CA MET A 221 -12.44 4.19 17.27
C MET A 221 -13.49 5.27 17.09
N HIS A 222 -13.03 6.49 16.89
CA HIS A 222 -13.85 7.66 16.59
C HIS A 222 -13.28 8.38 15.39
N GLY A 223 -14.15 9.02 14.58
CA GLY A 223 -13.73 9.77 13.41
C GLY A 223 -14.23 9.17 12.10
N LYS A 224 -13.59 9.54 11.01
CA LYS A 224 -13.94 9.16 9.63
C LYS A 224 -12.67 8.86 8.84
N THR A 225 -12.81 8.02 7.83
CA THR A 225 -11.77 7.74 6.81
C THR A 225 -12.30 8.06 5.42
N CYS A 226 -11.42 8.34 4.51
CA CYS A 226 -11.72 8.64 3.11
C CYS A 226 -10.54 8.20 2.23
#